data_6891ab449b82c597aac3bd2c1554a073
#
_entry.id   6891ab449b82c597aac3bd2c1554a073
#
_cell.length_a   1.000
_cell.length_b   1.000
_cell.length_c   1.000
_cell.angle_alpha   90.00
_cell.angle_beta   90.00
_cell.angle_gamma   90.00
#
_symmetry.space_group_name_H-M   'P 1'
#
loop_
_entity.id
_entity.type
_entity.pdbx_description
1 polymer ?
#
loop_
_entity_poly.entity_id
_entity_poly.type
_entity_poly.pdbx_seq_one_letter_code
_entity_poly.pdbx_strand_id
1 'polypeptide(L)'
;MIDRSQTIPPHLAPQRGELVMFPNNRLLERLSRISPRTVLAVFVPAAAISFYLGIDTGTGVLASAGLFLAGLVFWSLFEYFFHRFVFHFYPEGAFQTRLQFTMHGVHHQYPNDKDRLVMPVTVSIPLSILLLLLFRWILGDWVWGFFSGFIAGYLVYDMMH
;
A
#
# COMPACT_ATOMS: atom_id res chain seq x y z
N MET A 1 -23.19 -20.02 -23.29
CA MET A 1 -23.88 -18.77 -22.89
C MET A 1 -23.72 -18.66 -21.38
N ILE A 2 -22.90 -17.72 -20.90
CA ILE A 2 -22.77 -17.47 -19.47
C ILE A 2 -24.03 -16.70 -19.07
N ASP A 3 -24.81 -17.27 -18.16
CA ASP A 3 -26.01 -16.61 -17.61
C ASP A 3 -25.56 -15.36 -16.84
N ARG A 4 -25.82 -14.18 -17.39
CA ARG A 4 -25.53 -12.88 -16.78
C ARG A 4 -26.54 -12.48 -15.71
N SER A 5 -27.45 -13.37 -15.33
CA SER A 5 -28.45 -13.13 -14.28
C SER A 5 -27.95 -13.46 -12.87
N GLN A 6 -26.69 -13.89 -12.71
CA GLN A 6 -26.10 -14.00 -11.38
C GLN A 6 -25.88 -12.58 -10.84
N THR A 7 -26.89 -12.06 -10.20
CA THR A 7 -26.83 -10.81 -9.45
C THR A 7 -25.69 -10.90 -8.42
N ILE A 8 -24.73 -10.00 -8.52
CA ILE A 8 -23.66 -9.86 -7.51
C ILE A 8 -24.35 -9.82 -6.14
N PRO A 9 -23.97 -10.67 -5.18
CA PRO A 9 -24.55 -10.64 -3.85
C PRO A 9 -24.51 -9.20 -3.29
N PRO A 10 -25.58 -8.72 -2.62
CA PRO A 10 -25.68 -7.32 -2.19
C PRO A 10 -24.50 -6.82 -1.34
N HIS A 11 -23.85 -7.75 -0.59
CA HIS A 11 -22.68 -7.45 0.24
C HIS A 11 -21.36 -7.31 -0.56
N LEU A 12 -21.36 -7.71 -1.83
CA LEU A 12 -20.23 -7.56 -2.76
C LEU A 12 -20.50 -6.49 -3.82
N ALA A 13 -21.72 -5.96 -3.90
CA ALA A 13 -22.05 -4.92 -4.85
C ALA A 13 -21.38 -3.58 -4.45
N PRO A 14 -20.78 -2.85 -5.41
CA PRO A 14 -20.23 -1.53 -5.14
C PRO A 14 -21.31 -0.59 -4.58
N GLN A 15 -21.02 0.02 -3.44
CA GLN A 15 -21.93 0.97 -2.79
C GLN A 15 -21.54 2.41 -3.09
N ARG A 16 -22.54 3.29 -3.15
CA ARG A 16 -22.31 4.72 -3.31
C ARG A 16 -22.33 5.39 -1.95
N GLY A 17 -21.35 6.25 -1.69
CA GLY A 17 -21.26 7.05 -0.48
C GLY A 17 -20.02 6.79 0.35
N GLU A 18 -19.96 7.44 1.50
CA GLU A 18 -18.86 7.31 2.47
C GLU A 18 -19.23 6.27 3.53
N LEU A 19 -18.28 5.41 3.86
CA LEU A 19 -18.46 4.42 4.92
C LEU A 19 -17.96 4.97 6.27
N VAL A 20 -18.77 4.80 7.34
CA VAL A 20 -18.28 4.91 8.72
C VAL A 20 -17.86 3.52 9.20
N MET A 21 -16.55 3.26 9.21
CA MET A 21 -16.00 1.95 9.54
C MET A 21 -15.99 1.68 11.05
N PHE A 22 -15.75 2.72 11.86
CA PHE A 22 -15.62 2.65 13.32
C PHE A 22 -16.61 3.59 14.02
N PRO A 23 -17.94 3.31 13.98
CA PRO A 23 -18.97 4.23 14.52
C PRO A 23 -18.81 4.52 16.01
N ASN A 24 -18.25 3.57 16.77
CA ASN A 24 -18.07 3.66 18.22
C ASN A 24 -16.68 4.19 18.61
N ASN A 25 -15.78 4.49 17.66
CA ASN A 25 -14.44 4.97 17.95
C ASN A 25 -13.99 6.04 16.95
N ARG A 26 -14.20 7.30 17.35
CA ARG A 26 -13.87 8.48 16.53
C ARG A 26 -12.38 8.56 16.17
N LEU A 27 -11.49 8.09 17.04
CA LEU A 27 -10.06 8.11 16.78
C LEU A 27 -9.69 7.12 15.68
N LEU A 28 -10.16 5.88 15.77
CA LEU A 28 -9.92 4.86 14.73
C LEU A 28 -10.56 5.28 13.40
N GLU A 29 -11.77 5.85 13.43
CA GLU A 29 -12.41 6.37 12.22
C GLU A 29 -11.56 7.44 11.55
N ARG A 30 -11.02 8.40 12.33
CA ARG A 30 -10.16 9.46 11.80
C ARG A 30 -8.82 8.94 11.29
N LEU A 31 -8.22 7.96 11.95
CA LEU A 31 -6.95 7.34 11.56
C LEU A 31 -7.07 6.42 10.34
N SER A 32 -8.27 5.92 10.06
CA SER A 32 -8.55 5.07 8.89
C SER A 32 -8.88 5.86 7.63
N ARG A 33 -9.07 7.18 7.73
CA ARG A 33 -9.34 8.09 6.59
C ARG A 33 -8.09 8.85 6.25
N ILE A 34 -7.66 8.80 5.01
CA ILE A 34 -6.48 9.50 4.54
C ILE A 34 -6.63 9.96 3.10
N SER A 35 -6.23 11.18 2.81
CA SER A 35 -6.24 11.67 1.44
C SER A 35 -5.01 11.19 0.68
N PRO A 36 -5.10 10.90 -0.62
CA PRO A 36 -3.95 10.57 -1.46
C PRO A 36 -2.83 11.61 -1.41
N ARG A 37 -3.18 12.89 -1.22
CA ARG A 37 -2.20 13.99 -1.07
C ARG A 37 -1.31 13.81 0.15
N THR A 38 -1.85 13.28 1.25
CA THR A 38 -1.08 13.04 2.47
C THR A 38 -0.06 11.92 2.25
N VAL A 39 -0.45 10.85 1.56
CA VAL A 39 0.47 9.76 1.19
C VAL A 39 1.61 10.30 0.34
N LEU A 40 1.31 11.09 -0.69
CA LEU A 40 2.33 11.74 -1.53
C LEU A 40 3.26 12.66 -0.72
N ALA A 41 2.69 13.51 0.17
CA ALA A 41 3.47 14.43 1.00
C ALA A 41 4.46 13.73 1.94
N VAL A 42 4.16 12.49 2.35
CA VAL A 42 5.04 11.68 3.22
C VAL A 42 6.05 10.89 2.38
N PHE A 43 5.59 10.16 1.38
CA PHE A 43 6.41 9.15 0.72
C PHE A 43 7.24 9.68 -0.45
N VAL A 44 6.87 10.79 -1.10
CA VAL A 44 7.72 11.43 -2.11
C VAL A 44 9.03 11.96 -1.49
N PRO A 45 9.01 12.75 -0.39
CA PRO A 45 10.23 13.13 0.30
C PRO A 45 11.03 11.92 0.83
N ALA A 46 10.34 10.89 1.37
CA ALA A 46 11.03 9.70 1.86
C ALA A 46 11.79 8.97 0.74
N ALA A 47 11.20 8.82 -0.45
CA ALA A 47 11.87 8.24 -1.61
C ALA A 47 13.06 9.10 -2.07
N ALA A 48 12.90 10.43 -2.12
CA ALA A 48 13.97 11.36 -2.51
C ALA A 48 15.13 11.34 -1.52
N ILE A 49 14.84 11.38 -0.22
CA ILE A 49 15.85 11.30 0.85
C ILE A 49 16.58 9.95 0.79
N SER A 50 15.83 8.85 0.61
CA SER A 50 16.42 7.52 0.48
C SER A 50 17.38 7.45 -0.72
N PHE A 51 16.97 7.98 -1.89
CA PHE A 51 17.85 8.02 -3.06
C PHE A 51 19.12 8.85 -2.82
N TYR A 52 18.97 10.03 -2.20
CA TYR A 52 20.09 10.87 -1.82
C TYR A 52 21.07 10.15 -0.88
N LEU A 53 20.57 9.46 0.14
CA LEU A 53 21.39 8.68 1.07
C LEU A 53 22.15 7.55 0.33
N GLY A 54 21.58 6.95 -0.70
CA GLY A 54 22.29 5.98 -1.54
C GLY A 54 23.51 6.57 -2.23
N ILE A 55 23.44 7.82 -2.66
CA ILE A 55 24.57 8.52 -3.25
C ILE A 55 25.59 8.92 -2.18
N ASP A 56 25.12 9.48 -1.06
CA ASP A 56 25.95 10.02 0.02
C ASP A 56 26.72 8.93 0.78
N THR A 57 26.17 7.75 0.94
CA THR A 57 26.82 6.59 1.58
C THR A 57 27.87 5.88 0.68
N GLY A 58 28.18 6.44 -0.47
CA GLY A 58 29.26 5.95 -1.35
C GLY A 58 28.84 4.92 -2.40
N THR A 59 27.54 4.59 -2.51
CA THR A 59 27.05 3.69 -3.58
C THR A 59 27.22 4.33 -4.97
N GLY A 60 27.17 5.67 -5.05
CA GLY A 60 27.31 6.43 -6.29
C GLY A 60 26.00 6.49 -7.10
N VAL A 61 25.93 7.48 -7.99
CA VAL A 61 24.69 7.80 -8.72
C VAL A 61 24.20 6.67 -9.62
N LEU A 62 25.12 6.08 -10.40
CA LEU A 62 24.76 5.04 -11.38
C LEU A 62 24.26 3.75 -10.69
N ALA A 63 24.96 3.32 -9.64
CA ALA A 63 24.56 2.15 -8.88
C ALA A 63 23.25 2.41 -8.10
N SER A 64 23.07 3.61 -7.52
CA SER A 64 21.79 3.99 -6.87
C SER A 64 20.63 4.01 -7.86
N ALA A 65 20.85 4.46 -9.10
CA ALA A 65 19.84 4.40 -10.16
C ALA A 65 19.50 2.95 -10.55
N GLY A 66 20.48 2.06 -10.66
CA GLY A 66 20.25 0.64 -10.91
C GLY A 66 19.48 -0.02 -9.76
N LEU A 67 19.84 0.29 -8.52
CA LEU A 67 19.11 -0.19 -7.32
C LEU A 67 17.69 0.36 -7.24
N PHE A 68 17.48 1.62 -7.65
CA PHE A 68 16.14 2.19 -7.76
C PHE A 68 15.27 1.39 -8.73
N LEU A 69 15.77 1.09 -9.93
CA LEU A 69 15.04 0.25 -10.88
C LEU A 69 14.78 -1.16 -10.34
N ALA A 70 15.75 -1.75 -9.66
CA ALA A 70 15.58 -3.04 -9.00
C ALA A 70 14.50 -3.01 -7.92
N GLY A 71 14.47 -1.95 -7.09
CA GLY A 71 13.45 -1.74 -6.07
C GLY A 71 12.05 -1.56 -6.66
N LEU A 72 11.93 -0.83 -7.76
CA LEU A 72 10.68 -0.62 -8.48
C LEU A 72 10.12 -1.93 -9.07
N VAL A 73 10.99 -2.73 -9.71
CA VAL A 73 10.61 -4.06 -10.22
C VAL A 73 10.26 -4.99 -9.07
N PHE A 74 11.04 -4.96 -7.99
CA PHE A 74 10.76 -5.80 -6.81
C PHE A 74 9.42 -5.43 -6.18
N TRP A 75 9.07 -4.13 -6.09
CA TRP A 75 7.74 -3.71 -5.63
C TRP A 75 6.64 -4.37 -6.46
N SER A 76 6.73 -4.37 -7.78
CA SER A 76 5.70 -4.94 -8.66
C SER A 76 5.46 -6.42 -8.37
N LEU A 77 6.54 -7.19 -8.11
CA LEU A 77 6.43 -8.59 -7.71
C LEU A 77 5.88 -8.75 -6.30
N PHE A 78 6.38 -7.94 -5.35
CA PHE A 78 5.93 -7.93 -3.97
C PHE A 78 4.45 -7.63 -3.89
N GLU A 79 3.98 -6.58 -4.59
CA GLU A 79 2.57 -6.20 -4.64
C GLU A 79 1.71 -7.31 -5.23
N TYR A 80 2.12 -7.93 -6.34
CA TYR A 80 1.39 -9.03 -6.94
C TYR A 80 1.17 -10.18 -5.94
N PHE A 81 2.22 -10.59 -5.23
CA PHE A 81 2.12 -11.68 -4.25
C PHE A 81 1.31 -11.26 -3.03
N PHE A 82 1.56 -10.07 -2.51
CA PHE A 82 0.89 -9.55 -1.32
C PHE A 82 -0.60 -9.34 -1.59
N HIS A 83 -0.93 -8.70 -2.72
CA HIS A 83 -2.30 -8.49 -3.15
C HIS A 83 -3.06 -9.81 -3.30
N ARG A 84 -2.47 -10.76 -4.00
CA ARG A 84 -3.10 -12.05 -4.26
C ARG A 84 -3.30 -12.90 -3.01
N PHE A 85 -2.27 -13.02 -2.16
CA PHE A 85 -2.27 -13.99 -1.06
C PHE A 85 -2.63 -13.39 0.29
N VAL A 86 -2.43 -12.09 0.50
CA VAL A 86 -2.72 -11.41 1.76
C VAL A 86 -4.01 -10.62 1.70
N PHE A 87 -4.32 -9.96 0.58
CA PHE A 87 -5.53 -9.16 0.45
C PHE A 87 -6.72 -9.94 -0.12
N HIS A 88 -6.49 -10.86 -1.04
CA HIS A 88 -7.52 -11.69 -1.67
C HIS A 88 -7.54 -13.14 -1.17
N PHE A 89 -7.16 -13.39 0.08
CA PHE A 89 -7.36 -14.71 0.68
C PHE A 89 -8.86 -15.00 0.91
N TYR A 90 -9.23 -16.28 0.96
CA TYR A 90 -10.59 -16.69 1.30
C TYR A 90 -10.76 -16.71 2.82
N PRO A 91 -11.56 -15.80 3.41
CA PRO A 91 -11.70 -15.71 4.85
C PRO A 91 -12.57 -16.86 5.40
N GLU A 92 -12.05 -17.51 6.42
CA GLU A 92 -12.77 -18.53 7.19
C GLU A 92 -13.19 -17.94 8.53
N GLY A 93 -14.46 -17.52 8.65
CA GLY A 93 -15.01 -16.99 9.87
C GLY A 93 -15.02 -15.45 10.00
N ALA A 94 -15.77 -14.96 10.99
CA ALA A 94 -16.10 -13.54 11.13
C ALA A 94 -14.89 -12.62 11.34
N PHE A 95 -13.85 -13.08 12.06
CA PHE A 95 -12.65 -12.29 12.31
C PHE A 95 -11.86 -12.05 11.01
N GLN A 96 -11.61 -13.11 10.23
CA GLN A 96 -10.86 -13.01 8.98
C GLN A 96 -11.63 -12.19 7.94
N THR A 97 -12.96 -12.36 7.84
CA THR A 97 -13.81 -11.55 6.97
C THR A 97 -13.72 -10.06 7.33
N ARG A 98 -13.77 -9.73 8.63
CA ARG A 98 -13.65 -8.35 9.08
C ARG A 98 -12.25 -7.78 8.82
N LEU A 99 -11.21 -8.57 9.03
CA LEU A 99 -9.83 -8.18 8.77
C LEU A 99 -9.62 -7.88 7.28
N GLN A 100 -10.00 -8.81 6.39
CA GLN A 100 -9.90 -8.65 4.93
C GLN A 100 -10.67 -7.41 4.46
N PHE A 101 -11.91 -7.23 4.94
CA PHE A 101 -12.71 -6.06 4.61
C PHE A 101 -12.03 -4.76 5.04
N THR A 102 -11.50 -4.71 6.27
CA THR A 102 -10.84 -3.50 6.81
C THR A 102 -9.55 -3.18 6.06
N MET A 103 -8.78 -4.20 5.66
CA MET A 103 -7.48 -4.01 5.01
C MET A 103 -7.61 -3.67 3.52
N HIS A 104 -8.58 -4.28 2.82
CA HIS A 104 -8.64 -4.21 1.37
C HIS A 104 -10.07 -4.17 0.80
N GLY A 105 -11.02 -4.90 1.37
CA GLY A 105 -12.37 -4.99 0.85
C GLY A 105 -13.13 -3.66 0.81
N VAL A 106 -12.77 -2.71 1.69
CA VAL A 106 -13.44 -1.42 1.82
C VAL A 106 -13.40 -0.60 0.53
N HIS A 107 -12.24 -0.49 -0.12
CA HIS A 107 -12.14 0.31 -1.35
C HIS A 107 -12.75 -0.40 -2.56
N HIS A 108 -12.82 -1.73 -2.58
CA HIS A 108 -13.60 -2.45 -3.59
C HIS A 108 -15.10 -2.21 -3.45
N GLN A 109 -15.60 -2.17 -2.22
CA GLN A 109 -17.02 -1.97 -1.97
C GLN A 109 -17.44 -0.50 -2.03
N TYR A 110 -16.54 0.44 -1.67
CA TYR A 110 -16.79 1.88 -1.65
C TYR A 110 -15.79 2.64 -2.56
N PRO A 111 -15.82 2.41 -3.88
CA PRO A 111 -14.83 2.99 -4.81
C PRO A 111 -14.92 4.52 -4.94
N ASN A 112 -16.00 5.13 -4.42
CA ASN A 112 -16.21 6.58 -4.44
C ASN A 112 -15.81 7.28 -3.11
N ASP A 113 -15.41 6.53 -2.09
CA ASP A 113 -14.94 7.10 -0.81
C ASP A 113 -13.45 7.50 -0.94
N LYS A 114 -13.23 8.76 -1.33
CA LYS A 114 -11.90 9.31 -1.65
C LYS A 114 -10.87 9.21 -0.52
N ASP A 115 -11.35 9.14 0.72
CA ASP A 115 -10.48 9.06 1.91
C ASP A 115 -10.15 7.62 2.31
N ARG A 116 -10.57 6.63 1.50
CA ARG A 116 -10.35 5.19 1.76
C ARG A 116 -9.83 4.42 0.56
N LEU A 117 -9.39 5.13 -0.48
CA LEU A 117 -8.82 4.52 -1.69
C LEU A 117 -7.37 4.10 -1.50
N VAL A 118 -6.63 4.82 -0.65
CA VAL A 118 -5.20 4.63 -0.42
C VAL A 118 -4.94 4.05 0.97
N MET A 119 -3.81 3.37 1.15
CA MET A 119 -3.44 2.83 2.45
C MET A 119 -3.17 3.96 3.46
N PRO A 120 -3.81 3.94 4.64
CA PRO A 120 -3.58 4.95 5.67
C PRO A 120 -2.12 5.01 6.10
N VAL A 121 -1.57 6.23 6.23
CA VAL A 121 -0.16 6.44 6.67
C VAL A 121 0.12 5.85 8.04
N THR A 122 -0.89 5.68 8.88
CA THR A 122 -0.81 5.00 10.17
C THR A 122 -0.46 3.52 10.04
N VAL A 123 -0.71 2.92 8.88
CA VAL A 123 -0.35 1.53 8.55
C VAL A 123 0.89 1.50 7.67
N SER A 124 0.93 2.32 6.61
CA SER A 124 2.01 2.28 5.63
C SER A 124 3.36 2.76 6.19
N ILE A 125 3.40 3.72 7.14
CA ILE A 125 4.65 4.16 7.76
C ILE A 125 5.28 3.04 8.60
N PRO A 126 4.60 2.43 9.60
CA PRO A 126 5.20 1.33 10.36
C PRO A 126 5.63 0.16 9.48
N LEU A 127 4.83 -0.20 8.48
CA LEU A 127 5.17 -1.25 7.54
C LEU A 127 6.43 -0.90 6.72
N SER A 128 6.53 0.34 6.24
CA SER A 128 7.69 0.82 5.49
C SER A 128 8.96 0.81 6.34
N ILE A 129 8.86 1.20 7.61
CA ILE A 129 9.99 1.14 8.56
C ILE A 129 10.43 -0.32 8.76
N LEU A 130 9.49 -1.24 8.99
CA LEU A 130 9.79 -2.66 9.15
C LEU A 130 10.50 -3.23 7.92
N LEU A 131 9.99 -2.91 6.71
CA LEU A 131 10.60 -3.36 5.45
C LEU A 131 11.96 -2.71 5.22
N LEU A 132 12.13 -1.42 5.54
CA LEU A 132 13.42 -0.77 5.48
C LEU A 132 14.47 -1.47 6.38
N LEU A 133 14.11 -1.80 7.61
CA LEU A 133 14.99 -2.51 8.54
C LEU A 133 15.34 -3.90 8.03
N LEU A 134 14.37 -4.63 7.49
CA LEU A 134 14.59 -5.94 6.87
C LEU A 134 15.53 -5.84 5.65
N PHE A 135 15.26 -4.91 4.75
CA PHE A 135 16.12 -4.71 3.57
C PHE A 135 17.50 -4.18 3.95
N ARG A 136 17.60 -3.33 4.98
CA ARG A 136 18.88 -2.87 5.53
C ARG A 136 19.74 -4.02 6.04
N TRP A 137 19.11 -4.96 6.72
CA TRP A 137 19.78 -6.16 7.21
C TRP A 137 20.32 -7.05 6.07
N ILE A 138 19.58 -7.13 4.95
CA ILE A 138 19.94 -7.98 3.79
C ILE A 138 20.95 -7.28 2.86
N LEU A 139 20.71 -6.00 2.54
CA LEU A 139 21.40 -5.24 1.48
C LEU A 139 22.50 -4.31 2.00
N GLY A 140 22.60 -4.12 3.32
CA GLY A 140 23.53 -3.14 3.84
C GLY A 140 23.23 -1.73 3.32
N ASP A 141 24.27 -0.97 2.92
CA ASP A 141 24.14 0.41 2.44
C ASP A 141 23.43 0.52 1.08
N TRP A 142 23.38 -0.54 0.30
CA TRP A 142 22.64 -0.58 -0.97
C TRP A 142 21.11 -0.44 -0.79
N VAL A 143 20.63 -0.62 0.46
CA VAL A 143 19.22 -0.45 0.77
C VAL A 143 18.68 0.90 0.32
N TRP A 144 19.46 1.97 0.41
CA TRP A 144 18.96 3.31 0.18
C TRP A 144 18.47 3.53 -1.25
N GLY A 145 19.29 3.16 -2.24
CA GLY A 145 18.87 3.19 -3.65
C GLY A 145 17.71 2.24 -3.93
N PHE A 146 17.77 1.01 -3.42
CA PHE A 146 16.72 0.01 -3.59
C PHE A 146 15.39 0.44 -2.97
N PHE A 147 15.41 0.92 -1.73
CA PHE A 147 14.21 1.31 -1.00
C PHE A 147 13.54 2.54 -1.60
N SER A 148 14.31 3.47 -2.17
CA SER A 148 13.74 4.61 -2.90
C SER A 148 12.89 4.17 -4.09
N GLY A 149 13.36 3.18 -4.87
CA GLY A 149 12.60 2.57 -5.96
C GLY A 149 11.39 1.78 -5.48
N PHE A 150 11.55 1.05 -4.37
CA PHE A 150 10.46 0.32 -3.73
C PHE A 150 9.32 1.25 -3.28
N ILE A 151 9.64 2.37 -2.64
CA ILE A 151 8.65 3.41 -2.28
C ILE A 151 8.02 4.04 -3.54
N ALA A 152 8.80 4.31 -4.57
CA ALA A 152 8.27 4.85 -5.82
C ALA A 152 7.26 3.89 -6.47
N GLY A 153 7.54 2.59 -6.47
CA GLY A 153 6.61 1.56 -6.91
C GLY A 153 5.32 1.54 -6.10
N TYR A 154 5.42 1.61 -4.77
CA TYR A 154 4.27 1.75 -3.88
C TYR A 154 3.41 2.96 -4.24
N LEU A 155 4.02 4.13 -4.42
CA LEU A 155 3.30 5.36 -4.76
C LEU A 155 2.57 5.25 -6.10
N VAL A 156 3.24 4.71 -7.13
CA VAL A 156 2.63 4.53 -8.45
C VAL A 156 1.41 3.62 -8.34
N TYR A 157 1.53 2.51 -7.64
CA TYR A 157 0.43 1.56 -7.44
C TYR A 157 -0.74 2.20 -6.67
N ASP A 158 -0.45 2.80 -5.50
CA ASP A 158 -1.45 3.38 -4.60
C ASP A 158 -2.21 4.57 -5.23
N MET A 159 -1.57 5.29 -6.17
CA MET A 159 -2.19 6.40 -6.91
C MET A 159 -2.97 5.96 -8.16
N MET A 160 -2.70 4.77 -8.70
CA MET A 160 -3.44 4.23 -9.85
C MET A 160 -4.69 3.44 -9.42
N HIS A 161 -4.83 3.13 -8.17
CA HIS A 161 -5.95 2.40 -7.59
C HIS A 161 -7.13 3.33 -7.35
#